data_d9aa685e8a8ac3cf140c1541e9bd8b81
#
_entry.id   d9aa685e8a8ac3cf140c1541e9bd8b81
#
_cell.length_a   1.000
_cell.length_b   1.000
_cell.length_c   1.000
_cell.angle_alpha   90.00
_cell.angle_beta   90.00
_cell.angle_gamma   90.00
#
_symmetry.space_group_name_H-M   'P 1'
#
loop_
_entity.id
_entity.type
_entity.pdbx_description
1 polymer ?
#
loop_
_entity_poly.entity_id
_entity_poly.type
_entity_poly.pdbx_seq_one_letter_code
_entity_poly.pdbx_strand_id
1 'polypeptide(L)'
;MKRYYKILVSMVLILVLIILVNWITKNGSNKVYASSSSSASDLQLMARAINGEARGEPYEGQVAVGAVILNRVKNSSFPNTIAGVIYQPGAFTAVADGQINVPIAENSTVVKAARDALNGWDPTGGAIYYFNPNTATNKWIWSRPLIKQIGKHRFCR
;
A
#
# COMPACT_ATOMS: atom_id res chain seq x y z
N MET A 1 4.09 -47.57 -42.25
CA MET A 1 3.23 -47.18 -41.10
C MET A 1 3.99 -46.54 -39.96
N LYS A 2 5.07 -47.09 -39.40
CA LYS A 2 5.79 -46.51 -38.22
C LYS A 2 6.40 -45.12 -38.43
N ARG A 3 6.76 -44.72 -39.67
CA ARG A 3 7.37 -43.40 -39.96
C ARG A 3 6.35 -42.28 -39.97
N TYR A 4 5.17 -42.48 -40.49
CA TYR A 4 4.07 -41.52 -40.48
C TYR A 4 3.53 -41.25 -39.05
N TYR A 5 3.45 -42.32 -38.24
CA TYR A 5 3.05 -42.18 -36.83
C TYR A 5 3.99 -41.26 -36.03
N LYS A 6 5.32 -41.42 -36.23
CA LYS A 6 6.29 -40.52 -35.55
C LYS A 6 6.15 -39.07 -35.98
N ILE A 7 5.89 -38.80 -37.25
CA ILE A 7 5.67 -37.44 -37.77
C ILE A 7 4.38 -36.85 -37.19
N LEU A 8 3.30 -37.64 -37.15
CA LEU A 8 2.01 -37.22 -36.59
C LEU A 8 2.13 -36.86 -35.11
N VAL A 9 2.78 -37.71 -34.32
CA VAL A 9 3.04 -37.46 -32.89
C VAL A 9 3.87 -36.22 -32.67
N SER A 10 4.91 -35.99 -33.48
CA SER A 10 5.75 -34.76 -33.40
C SER A 10 4.93 -33.51 -33.70
N MET A 11 4.06 -33.51 -34.71
CA MET A 11 3.19 -32.37 -35.04
C MET A 11 2.21 -32.03 -33.91
N VAL A 12 1.60 -33.05 -33.30
CA VAL A 12 0.69 -32.90 -32.18
C VAL A 12 1.41 -32.29 -30.98
N LEU A 13 2.61 -32.76 -30.64
CA LEU A 13 3.41 -32.22 -29.56
C LEU A 13 3.78 -30.71 -29.78
N ILE A 14 4.15 -30.32 -31.00
CA ILE A 14 4.43 -28.97 -31.37
C ILE A 14 3.19 -28.08 -31.22
N LEU A 15 2.03 -28.56 -31.64
CA LEU A 15 0.76 -27.83 -31.54
C LEU A 15 0.37 -27.58 -30.07
N VAL A 16 0.52 -28.61 -29.23
CA VAL A 16 0.28 -28.49 -27.77
C VAL A 16 1.24 -27.50 -27.13
N LEU A 17 2.50 -27.49 -27.53
CA LEU A 17 3.51 -26.54 -27.02
C LEU A 17 3.14 -25.11 -27.40
N ILE A 18 2.72 -24.85 -28.62
CA ILE A 18 2.29 -23.53 -29.10
C ILE A 18 1.07 -23.05 -28.31
N ILE A 19 0.09 -23.92 -28.05
CA ILE A 19 -1.10 -23.58 -27.26
C ILE A 19 -0.72 -23.25 -25.81
N LEU A 20 0.18 -24.03 -25.21
CA LEU A 20 0.69 -23.78 -23.85
C LEU A 20 1.45 -22.45 -23.74
N VAL A 21 2.32 -22.16 -24.71
CA VAL A 21 3.07 -20.89 -24.73
C VAL A 21 2.12 -19.69 -24.87
N ASN A 22 1.14 -19.76 -25.77
CA ASN A 22 0.13 -18.72 -25.94
C ASN A 22 -0.75 -18.54 -24.69
N TRP A 23 -1.09 -19.62 -24.01
CA TRP A 23 -1.85 -19.58 -22.75
C TRP A 23 -1.04 -18.91 -21.62
N ILE A 24 0.25 -19.26 -21.48
CA ILE A 24 1.16 -18.68 -20.48
C ILE A 24 1.38 -17.19 -20.75
N THR A 25 1.63 -16.77 -21.99
CA THR A 25 1.84 -15.36 -22.34
C THR A 25 0.58 -14.54 -22.09
N LYS A 26 -0.59 -15.04 -22.45
CA LYS A 26 -1.87 -14.34 -22.24
C LYS A 26 -2.22 -14.18 -20.76
N ASN A 27 -2.04 -15.23 -19.94
CA ASN A 27 -2.37 -15.20 -18.53
C ASN A 27 -1.27 -14.53 -17.68
N GLY A 28 0.00 -14.66 -18.05
CA GLY A 28 1.11 -14.01 -17.37
C GLY A 28 1.07 -12.49 -17.50
N SER A 29 0.80 -11.97 -18.70
CA SER A 29 0.72 -10.53 -18.95
C SER A 29 -0.40 -9.85 -18.14
N ASN A 30 -1.59 -10.43 -18.11
CA ASN A 30 -2.73 -9.87 -17.38
C ASN A 30 -2.48 -9.79 -15.86
N LYS A 31 -1.78 -10.77 -15.27
CA LYS A 31 -1.47 -10.77 -13.84
C LYS A 31 -0.42 -9.72 -13.47
N VAL A 32 0.57 -9.49 -14.34
CA VAL A 32 1.62 -8.47 -14.13
C VAL A 32 1.05 -7.07 -14.28
N TYR A 33 0.23 -6.79 -15.30
CA TYR A 33 -0.41 -5.48 -15.49
C TYR A 33 -1.39 -5.14 -14.37
N ALA A 34 -2.23 -6.07 -13.92
CA ALA A 34 -3.15 -5.86 -12.81
C ALA A 34 -2.43 -5.61 -11.48
N SER A 35 -1.35 -6.34 -11.19
CA SER A 35 -0.53 -6.14 -9.99
C SER A 35 0.21 -4.81 -10.00
N SER A 36 0.77 -4.37 -11.13
CA SER A 36 1.49 -3.10 -11.23
C SER A 36 0.55 -1.88 -11.14
N SER A 37 -0.64 -1.95 -11.73
CA SER A 37 -1.63 -0.87 -11.64
C SER A 37 -2.20 -0.70 -10.24
N SER A 38 -2.48 -1.80 -9.53
CA SER A 38 -2.92 -1.78 -8.13
C SER A 38 -1.84 -1.20 -7.22
N SER A 39 -0.60 -1.61 -7.37
CA SER A 39 0.54 -1.09 -6.60
C SER A 39 0.79 0.40 -6.83
N ALA A 40 0.68 0.89 -8.07
CA ALA A 40 0.80 2.32 -8.38
C ALA A 40 -0.36 3.13 -7.77
N SER A 41 -1.58 2.59 -7.82
CA SER A 41 -2.78 3.16 -7.19
C SER A 41 -2.63 3.29 -5.67
N ASP A 42 -2.14 2.23 -5.00
CA ASP A 42 -1.93 2.21 -3.56
C ASP A 42 -0.83 3.19 -3.13
N LEU A 43 0.25 3.30 -3.90
CA LEU A 43 1.32 4.28 -3.66
C LEU A 43 0.79 5.71 -3.68
N GLN A 44 0.04 6.07 -4.72
CA GLN A 44 -0.53 7.42 -4.85
C GLN A 44 -1.57 7.71 -3.77
N LEU A 45 -2.41 6.74 -3.42
CA LEU A 45 -3.40 6.89 -2.35
C LEU A 45 -2.73 7.10 -0.99
N MET A 46 -1.71 6.30 -0.67
CA MET A 46 -0.91 6.49 0.55
C MET A 46 -0.20 7.85 0.57
N ALA A 47 0.39 8.27 -0.54
CA ALA A 47 1.05 9.57 -0.62
C ALA A 47 0.09 10.73 -0.34
N ARG A 48 -1.14 10.66 -0.83
CA ARG A 48 -2.19 11.67 -0.56
C ARG A 48 -2.60 11.67 0.91
N ALA A 49 -2.76 10.50 1.53
CA ALA A 49 -3.04 10.40 2.95
C ALA A 49 -1.89 10.99 3.79
N ILE A 50 -0.64 10.60 3.50
CA ILE A 50 0.55 11.15 4.17
C ILE A 50 0.65 12.67 3.97
N ASN A 51 0.34 13.19 2.77
CA ASN A 51 0.36 14.63 2.51
C ASN A 51 -0.65 15.38 3.37
N GLY A 52 -1.86 14.87 3.51
CA GLY A 52 -2.87 15.49 4.37
C GLY A 52 -2.52 15.47 5.85
N GLU A 53 -1.93 14.38 6.32
CA GLU A 53 -1.69 14.15 7.75
C GLU A 53 -0.29 14.59 8.23
N ALA A 54 0.73 14.54 7.37
CA ALA A 54 2.13 14.64 7.80
C ALA A 54 3.04 15.45 6.88
N ARG A 55 2.53 16.25 5.94
CA ARG A 55 3.40 17.06 5.03
C ARG A 55 4.33 18.03 5.74
N GLY A 56 3.98 18.47 6.95
CA GLY A 56 4.79 19.35 7.79
C GLY A 56 5.66 18.63 8.82
N GLU A 57 5.67 17.29 8.80
CA GLU A 57 6.49 16.47 9.69
C GLU A 57 7.88 16.19 9.08
N PRO A 58 8.88 15.84 9.91
CA PRO A 58 10.14 15.28 9.43
C PRO A 58 9.89 14.08 8.52
N TYR A 59 10.83 13.77 7.62
CA TYR A 59 10.69 12.65 6.68
C TYR A 59 10.34 11.33 7.36
N GLU A 60 11.01 11.01 8.48
CA GLU A 60 10.71 9.83 9.31
C GLU A 60 9.25 9.84 9.80
N GLY A 61 8.70 11.00 10.15
CA GLY A 61 7.30 11.16 10.55
C GLY A 61 6.31 10.90 9.40
N GLN A 62 6.68 11.30 8.18
CA GLN A 62 5.88 11.00 6.98
C GLN A 62 5.87 9.49 6.70
N VAL A 63 7.02 8.81 6.77
CA VAL A 63 7.11 7.34 6.66
C VAL A 63 6.31 6.66 7.78
N ALA A 64 6.38 7.18 9.00
CA ALA A 64 5.67 6.65 10.17
C ALA A 64 4.15 6.63 9.98
N VAL A 65 3.57 7.68 9.39
CA VAL A 65 2.13 7.69 9.05
C VAL A 65 1.80 6.61 8.01
N GLY A 66 2.63 6.45 6.98
CA GLY A 66 2.51 5.36 6.01
C GLY A 66 2.60 3.98 6.66
N ALA A 67 3.54 3.79 7.57
CA ALA A 67 3.70 2.54 8.31
C ALA A 67 2.46 2.20 9.17
N VAL A 68 1.83 3.20 9.82
CA VAL A 68 0.58 2.98 10.58
C VAL A 68 -0.54 2.48 9.65
N ILE A 69 -0.68 3.01 8.44
CA ILE A 69 -1.67 2.50 7.47
C ILE A 69 -1.43 1.00 7.21
N LEU A 70 -0.17 0.61 6.95
CA LEU A 70 0.19 -0.78 6.67
C LEU A 70 0.06 -1.69 7.89
N ASN A 71 0.34 -1.20 9.08
CA ASN A 71 0.14 -1.93 10.33
C ASN A 71 -1.34 -2.19 10.59
N ARG A 72 -2.21 -1.23 10.28
CA ARG A 72 -3.68 -1.42 10.33
C ARG A 72 -4.13 -2.47 9.33
N VAL A 73 -3.65 -2.46 8.08
CA VAL A 73 -3.97 -3.49 7.07
C VAL A 73 -3.63 -4.91 7.57
N LYS A 74 -2.56 -5.05 8.34
CA LYS A 74 -2.12 -6.34 8.92
C LYS A 74 -2.87 -6.73 10.20
N ASN A 75 -3.59 -5.81 10.82
CA ASN A 75 -4.28 -6.01 12.09
C ASN A 75 -5.75 -6.36 11.84
N SER A 76 -6.22 -7.47 12.42
CA SER A 76 -7.59 -7.99 12.23
C SER A 76 -8.72 -7.05 12.68
N SER A 77 -8.40 -6.02 13.47
CA SER A 77 -9.38 -5.02 13.92
C SER A 77 -9.65 -3.91 12.88
N PHE A 78 -8.94 -3.94 11.74
CA PHE A 78 -9.04 -2.94 10.69
C PHE A 78 -9.33 -3.60 9.32
N PRO A 79 -9.75 -2.81 8.32
CA PRO A 79 -9.86 -3.31 6.95
C PRO A 79 -8.52 -3.85 6.43
N ASN A 80 -8.56 -4.90 5.62
CA ASN A 80 -7.40 -5.60 5.10
C ASN A 80 -6.84 -5.03 3.79
N THR A 81 -7.20 -3.79 3.44
CA THR A 81 -6.68 -3.09 2.26
C THR A 81 -6.30 -1.66 2.61
N ILE A 82 -5.33 -1.08 1.89
CA ILE A 82 -4.89 0.31 2.07
C ILE A 82 -6.06 1.27 1.89
N ALA A 83 -6.84 1.11 0.83
CA ALA A 83 -8.02 1.93 0.58
C ALA A 83 -9.06 1.77 1.70
N GLY A 84 -9.32 0.54 2.15
CA GLY A 84 -10.24 0.27 3.25
C GLY A 84 -9.84 0.98 4.55
N VAL A 85 -8.55 0.98 4.88
CA VAL A 85 -8.03 1.69 6.07
C VAL A 85 -8.14 3.20 5.92
N ILE A 86 -7.77 3.75 4.75
CA ILE A 86 -7.76 5.20 4.52
C ILE A 86 -9.18 5.77 4.51
N TYR A 87 -10.13 5.09 3.86
CA TYR A 87 -11.52 5.54 3.75
C TYR A 87 -12.42 5.13 4.92
N GLN A 88 -11.87 4.54 5.99
CA GLN A 88 -12.65 4.33 7.21
C GLN A 88 -13.21 5.66 7.73
N PRO A 89 -14.50 5.73 8.11
CA PRO A 89 -15.10 6.96 8.64
C PRO A 89 -14.30 7.54 9.81
N GLY A 90 -13.86 8.79 9.68
CA GLY A 90 -13.11 9.50 10.72
C GLY A 90 -11.66 9.05 10.93
N ALA A 91 -11.12 8.17 10.09
CA ALA A 91 -9.75 7.67 10.25
C ALA A 91 -8.69 8.68 9.81
N PHE A 92 -8.96 9.44 8.75
CA PHE A 92 -8.03 10.42 8.17
C PHE A 92 -8.73 11.73 7.87
N THR A 93 -8.16 12.84 8.34
CA THR A 93 -8.66 14.20 8.08
C THR A 93 -8.63 14.52 6.59
N ALA A 94 -7.62 14.03 5.87
CA ALA A 94 -7.46 14.20 4.42
C ALA A 94 -8.66 13.70 3.60
N VAL A 95 -9.40 12.72 4.11
CA VAL A 95 -10.63 12.22 3.47
C VAL A 95 -11.78 13.20 3.71
N ALA A 96 -11.91 13.71 4.94
CA ALA A 96 -13.00 14.60 5.34
C ALA A 96 -12.91 15.99 4.68
N ASP A 97 -11.70 16.52 4.48
CA ASP A 97 -11.44 17.85 3.90
C ASP A 97 -11.14 17.82 2.38
N GLY A 98 -11.19 16.64 1.77
CA GLY A 98 -11.00 16.46 0.32
C GLY A 98 -9.54 16.45 -0.15
N GLN A 99 -8.55 16.62 0.71
CA GLN A 99 -7.13 16.58 0.33
C GLN A 99 -6.71 15.24 -0.27
N ILE A 100 -7.42 14.16 0.07
CA ILE A 100 -7.18 12.82 -0.50
C ILE A 100 -7.35 12.79 -2.04
N ASN A 101 -8.06 13.74 -2.63
CA ASN A 101 -8.28 13.84 -4.07
C ASN A 101 -7.27 14.76 -4.78
N VAL A 102 -6.39 15.43 -4.04
CA VAL A 102 -5.38 16.34 -4.61
C VAL A 102 -4.26 15.52 -5.24
N PRO A 103 -3.92 15.74 -6.53
CA PRO A 103 -2.81 15.05 -7.16
C PRO A 103 -1.48 15.37 -6.48
N ILE A 104 -0.62 14.36 -6.30
CA ILE A 104 0.71 14.50 -5.71
C ILE A 104 1.76 14.25 -6.80
N ALA A 105 2.74 15.17 -6.90
CA ALA A 105 3.83 15.02 -7.86
C ALA A 105 4.70 13.79 -7.52
N GLU A 106 5.05 13.01 -8.53
CA GLU A 106 5.79 11.74 -8.39
C GLU A 106 7.15 11.90 -7.68
N ASN A 107 7.80 13.05 -7.81
CA ASN A 107 9.09 13.35 -7.20
C ASN A 107 8.98 13.99 -5.80
N SER A 108 7.78 14.06 -5.23
CA SER A 108 7.57 14.65 -3.90
C SER A 108 8.10 13.76 -2.77
N THR A 109 8.43 14.40 -1.63
CA THR A 109 8.89 13.68 -0.43
C THR A 109 7.85 12.71 0.12
N VAL A 110 6.56 13.04 0.01
CA VAL A 110 5.48 12.16 0.50
C VAL A 110 5.30 10.91 -0.37
N VAL A 111 5.55 10.99 -1.69
CA VAL A 111 5.57 9.79 -2.57
C VAL A 111 6.77 8.90 -2.20
N LYS A 112 7.93 9.50 -1.95
CA LYS A 112 9.09 8.75 -1.48
C LYS A 112 8.82 8.09 -0.12
N ALA A 113 8.23 8.81 0.83
CA ALA A 113 7.86 8.27 2.15
C ALA A 113 6.85 7.13 2.06
N ALA A 114 5.83 7.25 1.19
CA ALA A 114 4.86 6.18 0.93
C ALA A 114 5.55 4.94 0.36
N ARG A 115 6.49 5.11 -0.57
CA ARG A 115 7.28 4.03 -1.18
C ARG A 115 8.15 3.32 -0.14
N ASP A 116 8.83 4.07 0.72
CA ASP A 116 9.70 3.51 1.77
C ASP A 116 8.89 2.73 2.80
N ALA A 117 7.70 3.21 3.18
CA ALA A 117 6.76 2.45 4.02
C ALA A 117 6.29 1.17 3.33
N LEU A 118 5.90 1.22 2.05
CA LEU A 118 5.52 0.04 1.25
C LEU A 118 6.65 -0.98 1.13
N ASN A 119 7.90 -0.53 1.10
CA ASN A 119 9.08 -1.38 1.11
C ASN A 119 9.42 -1.96 2.50
N GLY A 120 8.62 -1.64 3.53
CA GLY A 120 8.71 -2.24 4.86
C GLY A 120 9.41 -1.39 5.91
N TRP A 121 9.78 -0.14 5.62
CA TRP A 121 10.32 0.74 6.65
C TRP A 121 9.22 1.19 7.60
N ASP A 122 9.25 0.69 8.83
CA ASP A 122 8.38 1.09 9.94
C ASP A 122 9.19 1.70 11.08
N PRO A 123 9.32 3.03 11.15
CA PRO A 123 10.03 3.68 12.25
C PRO A 123 9.22 3.70 13.55
N THR A 124 7.95 3.28 13.55
CA THR A 124 7.05 3.36 14.71
C THR A 124 7.15 2.17 15.66
N GLY A 125 7.70 1.05 15.19
CA GLY A 125 7.73 -0.20 15.97
C GLY A 125 6.36 -0.88 16.09
N GLY A 126 5.55 -0.83 15.03
CA GLY A 126 4.25 -1.51 14.94
C GLY A 126 3.08 -0.72 15.50
N ALA A 127 3.14 0.61 15.52
CA ALA A 127 2.02 1.45 15.93
C ALA A 127 0.82 1.30 14.98
N ILE A 128 -0.38 1.31 15.57
CA ILE A 128 -1.67 1.31 14.83
C ILE A 128 -2.47 2.59 15.06
N TYR A 129 -2.00 3.45 15.97
CA TYR A 129 -2.55 4.79 16.23
C TYR A 129 -1.47 5.84 16.25
N TYR A 130 -1.84 7.07 15.89
CA TYR A 130 -1.02 8.26 16.14
C TYR A 130 -1.90 9.46 16.42
N PHE A 131 -1.33 10.46 17.09
CA PHE A 131 -1.99 11.72 17.35
C PHE A 131 -0.97 12.83 17.63
N ASN A 132 -1.36 14.07 17.35
CA ASN A 132 -0.61 15.24 17.78
C ASN A 132 -1.12 15.66 19.17
N PRO A 133 -0.28 15.62 20.24
CA PRO A 133 -0.69 15.98 21.59
C PRO A 133 -1.14 17.42 21.75
N ASN A 134 -0.72 18.33 20.86
CA ASN A 134 -1.11 19.73 20.93
C ASN A 134 -2.53 20.00 20.40
N THR A 135 -3.11 19.07 19.63
CA THR A 135 -4.42 19.24 18.97
C THR A 135 -5.43 18.16 19.32
N ALA A 136 -4.97 17.04 19.89
CA ALA A 136 -5.84 15.92 20.21
C ALA A 136 -6.77 16.23 21.40
N THR A 137 -8.06 16.22 21.14
CA THR A 137 -9.13 16.45 22.15
C THR A 137 -9.75 15.17 22.67
N ASN A 138 -9.61 14.07 21.94
CA ASN A 138 -10.20 12.78 22.31
C ASN A 138 -9.39 12.11 23.43
N LYS A 139 -10.02 11.99 24.62
CA LYS A 139 -9.38 11.40 25.81
C LYS A 139 -8.96 9.94 25.62
N TRP A 140 -9.69 9.19 24.79
CA TRP A 140 -9.38 7.78 24.53
C TRP A 140 -7.99 7.59 23.93
N ILE A 141 -7.58 8.45 23.01
CA ILE A 141 -6.25 8.30 22.36
C ILE A 141 -5.10 8.48 23.35
N TRP A 142 -5.30 9.30 24.39
CA TRP A 142 -4.31 9.52 25.44
C TRP A 142 -4.09 8.31 26.36
N SER A 143 -5.07 7.38 26.42
CA SER A 143 -4.95 6.13 27.18
C SER A 143 -4.21 5.03 26.42
N ARG A 144 -3.86 5.24 25.14
CA ARG A 144 -3.15 4.22 24.34
C ARG A 144 -1.70 4.11 24.75
N PRO A 145 -1.15 2.87 24.85
CA PRO A 145 0.27 2.67 25.18
C PRO A 145 1.17 3.37 24.15
N LEU A 146 1.93 4.35 24.60
CA LEU A 146 2.89 5.07 23.76
C LEU A 146 4.05 4.14 23.40
N ILE A 147 4.41 4.09 22.12
CA ILE A 147 5.60 3.40 21.63
C ILE A 147 6.72 4.42 21.41
N LYS A 148 6.45 5.48 20.62
CA LYS A 148 7.46 6.43 20.19
C LYS A 148 6.83 7.78 19.86
N GLN A 149 7.63 8.84 19.96
CA GLN A 149 7.31 10.14 19.39
C GLN A 149 8.26 10.44 18.23
N ILE A 150 7.70 10.84 17.09
CA ILE A 150 8.45 11.28 15.91
C ILE A 150 7.82 12.60 15.45
N GLY A 151 8.64 13.66 15.37
CA GLY A 151 8.13 15.00 15.13
C GLY A 151 7.08 15.42 16.17
N LYS A 152 5.93 15.90 15.69
CA LYS A 152 4.81 16.31 16.54
C LYS A 152 3.87 15.16 16.90
N HIS A 153 4.03 13.96 16.30
CA HIS A 153 3.13 12.86 16.50
C HIS A 153 3.63 11.85 17.55
N ARG A 154 2.70 11.39 18.39
CA ARG A 154 2.86 10.25 19.27
C ARG A 154 2.27 9.02 18.61
N PHE A 155 3.04 7.95 18.51
CA PHE A 155 2.69 6.67 17.92
C PHE A 155 2.41 5.64 19.00
N CYS A 156 1.26 4.96 18.92
CA CYS A 156 0.67 4.16 20.00
C CYS A 156 0.12 2.82 19.50
N ARG A 157 -0.18 1.92 20.46
CA ARG A 157 -0.92 0.67 20.26
C ARG A 157 -2.35 0.76 20.76
#